data_dcb6b3beb0dccfcf9b28e6b8759f3cf3
#
_entry.id   dcb6b3beb0dccfcf9b28e6b8759f3cf3
#
_cell.length_a   1.000
_cell.length_b   1.000
_cell.length_c   1.000
_cell.angle_alpha   90.00
_cell.angle_beta   90.00
_cell.angle_gamma   90.00
#
_symmetry.space_group_name_H-M   'P 1'
#
loop_
_entity.id
_entity.type
_entity.pdbx_description
1 polymer ?
#
loop_
_entity_poly.entity_id
_entity_poly.type
_entity_poly.pdbx_seq_one_letter_code
_entity_poly.pdbx_strand_id
1 'polypeptide(L)'
;MGLVNQQLQHALKEWAIAVDALSTGKTIVLLRKGGIREAGFQVQQPLVWLYPTYEHQKPHLLKPEYASKVTPVKSGWHPQTVIIKSCAEITQVLPVSSKEQIEALQPYHIWHEQMISDRLGWQPQRPLIVLLLRVYRLAIPKTILYDSSYGGCKSWIDLIEPISQDNLNPVISDDEYAIQAQKIAALVSAKFNDK
;
A
#
# COMPACT_ATOMS: atom_id res chain seq x y z
N MET A 1 -19.70 -8.97 -26.91
CA MET A 1 -18.95 -7.78 -26.48
C MET A 1 -17.53 -8.25 -26.20
N GLY A 2 -16.58 -7.86 -27.08
CA GLY A 2 -15.20 -8.28 -26.95
C GLY A 2 -14.62 -7.75 -25.63
N LEU A 3 -13.97 -8.62 -24.87
CA LEU A 3 -13.15 -8.25 -23.72
C LEU A 3 -12.07 -7.31 -24.25
N VAL A 4 -12.21 -6.03 -23.95
CA VAL A 4 -11.13 -5.06 -24.16
C VAL A 4 -10.01 -5.52 -23.22
N ASN A 5 -8.94 -6.04 -23.79
CA ASN A 5 -7.73 -6.43 -23.05
C ASN A 5 -7.17 -5.15 -22.42
N GLN A 6 -7.64 -4.86 -21.19
CA GLN A 6 -7.21 -3.67 -20.46
C GLN A 6 -5.81 -3.90 -19.95
N GLN A 7 -4.89 -3.13 -20.49
CA GLN A 7 -3.50 -3.13 -20.07
C GLN A 7 -3.27 -2.02 -19.04
N LEU A 8 -2.60 -2.34 -17.95
CA LEU A 8 -2.26 -1.41 -16.90
C LEU A 8 -0.75 -1.27 -16.79
N GLN A 9 -0.28 -0.02 -16.83
CA GLN A 9 1.15 0.33 -16.75
C GLN A 9 1.51 0.95 -15.40
N HIS A 10 0.58 1.66 -14.79
CA HIS A 10 0.82 2.39 -13.54
C HIS A 10 1.00 1.44 -12.36
N ALA A 11 1.99 1.73 -11.51
CA ALA A 11 2.25 0.96 -10.31
C ALA A 11 2.53 1.84 -9.09
N LEU A 12 2.05 1.40 -7.94
CA LEU A 12 2.33 1.98 -6.63
C LEU A 12 3.42 1.16 -5.95
N LYS A 13 4.53 1.80 -5.63
CA LYS A 13 5.64 1.18 -4.90
C LYS A 13 5.34 1.15 -3.42
N GLU A 14 5.53 -0.02 -2.82
CA GLU A 14 5.38 -0.20 -1.38
C GLU A 14 6.33 -1.30 -0.88
N TRP A 15 6.62 -1.33 0.42
CA TRP A 15 7.38 -2.40 1.03
C TRP A 15 6.82 -3.77 0.65
N ALA A 16 7.70 -4.69 0.29
CA ALA A 16 7.30 -6.03 -0.17
C ALA A 16 6.42 -6.75 0.84
N ILE A 17 6.67 -6.56 2.15
CA ILE A 17 5.84 -7.13 3.21
C ILE A 17 4.43 -6.55 3.23
N ALA A 18 4.26 -5.26 2.93
CA ALA A 18 2.94 -4.63 2.85
C ALA A 18 2.19 -5.09 1.60
N VAL A 19 2.89 -5.20 0.46
CA VAL A 19 2.33 -5.78 -0.78
C VAL A 19 1.87 -7.21 -0.54
N ASP A 20 2.66 -8.02 0.19
CA ASP A 20 2.28 -9.40 0.53
C ASP A 20 1.03 -9.45 1.43
N ALA A 21 0.98 -8.61 2.46
CA ALA A 21 -0.18 -8.51 3.36
C ALA A 21 -1.47 -8.11 2.60
N LEU A 22 -1.37 -7.15 1.68
CA LEU A 22 -2.48 -6.74 0.81
C LEU A 22 -2.89 -7.88 -0.14
N SER A 23 -1.91 -8.52 -0.80
CA SER A 23 -2.14 -9.60 -1.77
C SER A 23 -2.68 -10.89 -1.14
N THR A 24 -2.65 -11.00 0.18
CA THR A 24 -3.16 -12.15 0.96
C THR A 24 -4.39 -11.80 1.81
N GLY A 25 -4.95 -10.61 1.69
CA GLY A 25 -6.16 -10.17 2.41
C GLY A 25 -5.95 -9.94 3.91
N LYS A 26 -4.69 -9.82 4.37
CA LYS A 26 -4.38 -9.54 5.78
C LYS A 26 -4.65 -8.09 6.17
N THR A 27 -4.69 -7.21 5.20
CA THR A 27 -5.06 -5.82 5.33
C THR A 27 -5.62 -5.28 4.02
N ILE A 28 -6.46 -4.26 4.10
CA ILE A 28 -6.89 -3.43 2.97
C ILE A 28 -6.33 -2.00 3.10
N VAL A 29 -5.43 -1.76 4.07
CA VAL A 29 -4.96 -0.43 4.47
C VAL A 29 -3.52 -0.21 4.08
N LEU A 30 -3.24 0.94 3.46
CA LEU A 30 -1.91 1.54 3.40
C LEU A 30 -1.88 2.91 4.09
N LEU A 31 -0.76 3.20 4.74
CA LEU A 31 -0.50 4.49 5.38
C LEU A 31 0.51 5.30 4.56
N ARG A 32 0.15 6.53 4.17
CA ARG A 32 0.98 7.42 3.34
C ARG A 32 1.04 8.83 3.93
N LYS A 33 2.18 9.49 3.81
CA LYS A 33 2.32 10.89 4.26
C LYS A 33 2.87 11.83 3.17
N GLY A 34 3.19 11.32 2.01
CA GLY A 34 3.88 12.03 0.95
C GLY A 34 5.40 12.01 1.10
N GLY A 35 6.10 12.44 0.06
CA GLY A 35 7.55 12.55 0.02
C GLY A 35 8.06 13.90 0.55
N ILE A 36 9.40 14.01 0.69
CA ILE A 36 10.06 15.23 1.17
C ILE A 36 9.78 16.43 0.25
N ARG A 37 9.64 16.17 -1.05
CA ARG A 37 9.43 17.19 -2.10
C ARG A 37 7.96 17.33 -2.54
N GLU A 38 7.06 16.54 -1.98
CA GLU A 38 5.64 16.55 -2.34
C GLU A 38 4.85 17.37 -1.34
N ALA A 39 3.85 18.11 -1.80
CA ALA A 39 2.92 18.88 -0.94
C ALA A 39 2.00 18.00 -0.07
N GLY A 40 2.12 16.68 -0.19
CA GLY A 40 1.36 15.63 0.46
C GLY A 40 1.25 14.43 -0.47
N PHE A 41 0.75 13.30 0.03
CA PHE A 41 0.48 12.15 -0.84
C PHE A 41 -0.77 12.44 -1.69
N GLN A 42 -0.64 12.29 -3.00
CA GLN A 42 -1.74 12.41 -3.95
C GLN A 42 -1.88 11.11 -4.73
N VAL A 43 -3.12 10.67 -4.91
CA VAL A 43 -3.45 9.54 -5.77
C VAL A 43 -3.35 9.99 -7.22
N GLN A 44 -2.40 9.43 -7.97
CA GLN A 44 -2.22 9.74 -9.39
C GLN A 44 -3.14 8.91 -10.27
N GLN A 45 -3.37 7.65 -9.89
CA GLN A 45 -4.22 6.72 -10.62
C GLN A 45 -5.06 5.91 -9.63
N PRO A 46 -6.36 5.70 -9.92
CA PRO A 46 -7.23 4.94 -9.03
C PRO A 46 -6.95 3.43 -9.05
N LEU A 47 -6.42 2.90 -10.16
CA LEU A 47 -6.09 1.48 -10.34
C LEU A 47 -4.61 1.34 -10.68
N VAL A 48 -3.88 0.51 -9.92
CA VAL A 48 -2.42 0.38 -10.01
C VAL A 48 -1.95 -1.03 -9.71
N TRP A 49 -0.84 -1.44 -10.30
CA TRP A 49 -0.10 -2.60 -9.83
C TRP A 49 0.55 -2.33 -8.49
N LEU A 50 0.59 -3.30 -7.60
CA LEU A 50 1.35 -3.22 -6.36
C LEU A 50 2.78 -3.69 -6.63
N TYR A 51 3.71 -2.73 -6.65
CA TYR A 51 5.13 -2.99 -6.92
C TYR A 51 5.91 -3.17 -5.62
N PRO A 52 6.44 -4.38 -5.32
CA PRO A 52 7.14 -4.65 -4.08
C PRO A 52 8.54 -4.04 -4.08
N THR A 53 8.89 -3.32 -3.01
CA THR A 53 10.25 -2.83 -2.75
C THR A 53 10.83 -3.50 -1.51
N TYR A 54 12.11 -3.83 -1.56
CA TYR A 54 12.82 -4.54 -0.49
C TYR A 54 13.73 -3.60 0.29
N GLU A 55 14.20 -2.56 -0.36
CA GLU A 55 15.05 -1.53 0.24
C GLU A 55 14.27 -0.75 1.32
N HIS A 56 14.97 -0.38 2.38
CA HIS A 56 14.45 0.40 3.50
C HIS A 56 13.35 -0.28 4.34
N GLN A 57 13.06 -1.56 4.14
CA GLN A 57 12.20 -2.29 5.07
C GLN A 57 12.88 -2.42 6.43
N LYS A 58 12.21 -1.95 7.48
CA LYS A 58 12.71 -1.96 8.85
C LYS A 58 11.83 -2.85 9.72
N PRO A 59 12.30 -4.04 10.13
CA PRO A 59 11.50 -4.98 10.93
C PRO A 59 10.89 -4.35 12.20
N HIS A 60 11.63 -3.49 12.91
CA HIS A 60 11.16 -2.85 14.14
C HIS A 60 9.99 -1.87 13.94
N LEU A 61 9.68 -1.49 12.70
CA LEU A 61 8.52 -0.65 12.35
C LEU A 61 7.28 -1.47 11.98
N LEU A 62 7.36 -2.79 12.07
CA LEU A 62 6.30 -3.73 11.75
C LEU A 62 5.84 -4.48 13.01
N LYS A 63 4.60 -4.93 13.01
CA LYS A 63 4.13 -5.88 14.03
C LYS A 63 4.95 -7.17 14.00
N PRO A 64 5.12 -7.90 15.11
CA PRO A 64 6.00 -9.06 15.21
C PRO A 64 5.78 -10.12 14.14
N GLU A 65 4.52 -10.40 13.79
CA GLU A 65 4.14 -11.41 12.79
C GLU A 65 4.53 -11.05 11.34
N TYR A 66 4.81 -9.77 11.08
CA TYR A 66 5.33 -9.27 9.80
C TYR A 66 6.83 -9.02 9.86
N ALA A 67 7.33 -8.54 11.00
CA ALA A 67 8.74 -8.26 11.21
C ALA A 67 9.62 -9.49 10.97
N SER A 68 9.17 -10.67 11.42
CA SER A 68 9.88 -11.94 11.26
C SER A 68 10.05 -12.39 9.80
N LYS A 69 9.29 -11.83 8.88
CA LYS A 69 9.33 -12.16 7.44
C LYS A 69 10.23 -11.24 6.63
N VAL A 70 10.77 -10.20 7.26
CA VAL A 70 11.59 -9.20 6.58
C VAL A 70 13.06 -9.45 6.82
N THR A 71 13.80 -9.66 5.74
CA THR A 71 15.27 -9.66 5.76
C THR A 71 15.75 -8.31 5.24
N PRO A 72 16.41 -7.48 6.08
CA PRO A 72 16.95 -6.21 5.64
C PRO A 72 18.00 -6.39 4.55
N VAL A 73 17.96 -5.50 3.55
CA VAL A 73 18.94 -5.46 2.46
C VAL A 73 19.74 -4.16 2.53
N LYS A 74 20.89 -4.13 1.87
CA LYS A 74 21.71 -2.92 1.77
C LYS A 74 20.99 -1.84 0.96
N SER A 75 21.27 -0.58 1.28
CA SER A 75 20.78 0.56 0.47
C SER A 75 21.27 0.44 -0.98
N GLY A 76 20.37 0.71 -1.92
CA GLY A 76 20.63 0.55 -3.37
C GLY A 76 20.46 -0.89 -3.87
N TRP A 77 20.20 -1.86 -2.99
CA TRP A 77 19.96 -3.24 -3.43
C TRP A 77 18.58 -3.39 -4.10
N HIS A 78 18.55 -4.09 -5.19
CA HIS A 78 17.32 -4.51 -5.87
C HIS A 78 17.50 -5.90 -6.48
N PRO A 79 16.44 -6.70 -6.63
CA PRO A 79 16.51 -7.97 -7.34
C PRO A 79 16.68 -7.74 -8.85
N GLN A 80 17.17 -8.73 -9.57
CA GLN A 80 17.22 -8.67 -11.04
C GLN A 80 15.83 -8.72 -11.68
N THR A 81 14.90 -9.40 -11.02
CA THR A 81 13.51 -9.52 -11.45
C THR A 81 12.56 -9.19 -10.30
N VAL A 82 11.42 -8.63 -10.65
CA VAL A 82 10.34 -8.30 -9.71
C VAL A 82 9.10 -9.09 -10.07
N ILE A 83 8.44 -9.67 -9.08
CA ILE A 83 7.21 -10.44 -9.28
C ILE A 83 6.02 -9.54 -8.94
N ILE A 84 5.22 -9.19 -9.96
CA ILE A 84 3.95 -8.50 -9.80
C ILE A 84 2.86 -9.56 -9.58
N LYS A 85 2.22 -9.53 -8.42
CA LYS A 85 1.22 -10.54 -8.01
C LYS A 85 -0.21 -10.00 -8.04
N SER A 86 -0.38 -8.70 -7.86
CA SER A 86 -1.68 -8.08 -7.64
C SER A 86 -1.74 -6.63 -8.11
N CYS A 87 -2.93 -6.20 -8.42
CA CYS A 87 -3.28 -4.79 -8.56
C CYS A 87 -4.26 -4.36 -7.46
N ALA A 88 -4.41 -3.07 -7.29
CA ALA A 88 -5.32 -2.50 -6.32
C ALA A 88 -6.08 -1.30 -6.90
N GLU A 89 -7.36 -1.26 -6.64
CA GLU A 89 -8.17 -0.06 -6.79
C GLU A 89 -8.13 0.73 -5.48
N ILE A 90 -7.75 2.00 -5.55
CA ILE A 90 -7.77 2.91 -4.40
C ILE A 90 -9.19 3.47 -4.28
N THR A 91 -9.98 2.90 -3.40
CA THR A 91 -11.40 3.21 -3.28
C THR A 91 -11.68 4.40 -2.37
N GLN A 92 -10.81 4.63 -1.36
CA GLN A 92 -10.95 5.73 -0.43
C GLN A 92 -9.58 6.29 -0.03
N VAL A 93 -9.57 7.61 0.17
CA VAL A 93 -8.41 8.39 0.63
C VAL A 93 -8.85 9.16 1.87
N LEU A 94 -8.43 8.73 3.04
CA LEU A 94 -8.93 9.23 4.31
C LEU A 94 -7.78 9.97 5.04
N PRO A 95 -7.86 11.31 5.18
CA PRO A 95 -6.86 12.05 5.97
C PRO A 95 -7.09 11.84 7.47
N VAL A 96 -6.00 11.59 8.19
CA VAL A 96 -6.00 11.38 9.64
C VAL A 96 -4.93 12.27 10.27
N SER A 97 -5.33 13.03 11.29
CA SER A 97 -4.44 13.96 11.99
C SER A 97 -4.32 13.67 13.49
N SER A 98 -5.25 12.91 14.06
CA SER A 98 -5.23 12.59 15.48
C SER A 98 -4.60 11.21 15.75
N LYS A 99 -3.91 11.14 16.89
CA LYS A 99 -3.29 9.91 17.33
C LYS A 99 -4.34 8.84 17.66
N GLU A 100 -5.44 9.25 18.28
CA GLU A 100 -6.55 8.38 18.69
C GLU A 100 -7.21 7.69 17.48
N GLN A 101 -7.40 8.43 16.38
CA GLN A 101 -7.92 7.85 15.14
C GLN A 101 -7.00 6.74 14.61
N ILE A 102 -5.68 6.95 14.68
CA ILE A 102 -4.71 5.97 14.17
C ILE A 102 -4.58 4.78 15.13
N GLU A 103 -4.64 5.00 16.44
CA GLU A 103 -4.66 3.92 17.42
C GLU A 103 -5.89 3.03 17.24
N ALA A 104 -7.05 3.60 16.93
CA ALA A 104 -8.25 2.84 16.59
C ALA A 104 -8.09 1.98 15.31
N LEU A 105 -7.18 2.37 14.41
CA LEU A 105 -6.86 1.61 13.19
C LEU A 105 -5.83 0.50 13.41
N GLN A 106 -5.26 0.38 14.63
CA GLN A 106 -4.24 -0.61 14.95
C GLN A 106 -4.59 -2.05 14.51
N PRO A 107 -5.81 -2.56 14.64
CA PRO A 107 -6.14 -3.90 14.18
C PRO A 107 -6.11 -4.10 12.66
N TYR A 108 -6.17 -3.04 11.87
CA TYR A 108 -6.41 -3.07 10.43
C TYR A 108 -5.15 -2.90 9.57
N HIS A 109 -3.97 -2.62 10.17
CA HIS A 109 -2.73 -2.41 9.46
C HIS A 109 -1.57 -3.25 10.03
N ILE A 110 -0.48 -3.33 9.28
CA ILE A 110 0.68 -4.17 9.61
C ILE A 110 1.76 -3.45 10.45
N TRP A 111 1.61 -2.15 10.67
CA TRP A 111 2.66 -1.30 11.23
C TRP A 111 2.68 -1.34 12.75
N HIS A 112 3.91 -1.25 13.32
CA HIS A 112 4.11 -1.03 14.76
C HIS A 112 3.81 0.43 15.14
N GLU A 113 3.47 0.66 16.39
CA GLU A 113 3.15 2.00 16.93
C GLU A 113 4.28 3.01 16.71
N GLN A 114 5.54 2.57 16.77
CA GLN A 114 6.69 3.43 16.51
C GLN A 114 6.64 4.03 15.09
N MET A 115 6.29 3.24 14.08
CA MET A 115 6.15 3.73 12.71
C MET A 115 5.10 4.83 12.61
N ILE A 116 4.00 4.67 13.33
CA ILE A 116 2.90 5.64 13.34
C ILE A 116 3.34 6.93 14.02
N SER A 117 3.98 6.81 15.19
CA SER A 117 4.52 7.97 15.93
C SER A 117 5.54 8.74 15.11
N ASP A 118 6.47 8.04 14.45
CA ASP A 118 7.46 8.65 13.55
C ASP A 118 6.79 9.39 12.38
N ARG A 119 5.74 8.80 11.80
CA ARG A 119 5.01 9.40 10.69
C ARG A 119 4.17 10.60 11.12
N LEU A 120 3.53 10.57 12.27
CA LEU A 120 2.80 11.72 12.80
C LEU A 120 3.74 12.86 13.15
N GLY A 121 4.88 12.57 13.80
CA GLY A 121 5.90 13.56 14.17
C GLY A 121 6.61 14.18 12.96
N TRP A 122 6.73 13.44 11.85
CA TRP A 122 7.32 13.96 10.61
C TRP A 122 6.34 14.86 9.87
N GLN A 123 6.66 16.14 9.68
CA GLN A 123 5.80 17.15 9.08
C GLN A 123 4.39 17.18 9.74
N PRO A 124 4.31 17.54 11.04
CA PRO A 124 3.07 17.40 11.83
C PRO A 124 1.89 18.19 11.27
N GLN A 125 2.16 19.23 10.48
CA GLN A 125 1.13 20.03 9.81
C GLN A 125 0.39 19.30 8.69
N ARG A 126 0.88 18.12 8.27
CA ARG A 126 0.27 17.34 7.21
C ARG A 126 -0.41 16.10 7.79
N PRO A 127 -1.61 15.75 7.32
CA PRO A 127 -2.28 14.54 7.76
C PRO A 127 -1.52 13.28 7.32
N LEU A 128 -1.65 12.22 8.06
CA LEU A 128 -1.38 10.88 7.55
C LEU A 128 -2.56 10.45 6.70
N ILE A 129 -2.28 9.89 5.53
CA ILE A 129 -3.30 9.43 4.60
C ILE A 129 -3.48 7.92 4.76
N VAL A 130 -4.70 7.51 5.07
CA VAL A 130 -5.13 6.12 5.06
C VAL A 130 -5.75 5.84 3.69
N LEU A 131 -5.15 4.93 2.93
CA LEU A 131 -5.70 4.43 1.67
C LEU A 131 -6.44 3.13 1.93
N LEU A 132 -7.67 3.01 1.44
CA LEU A 132 -8.39 1.74 1.38
C LEU A 132 -8.27 1.17 -0.02
N LEU A 133 -7.79 -0.07 -0.09
CA LEU A 133 -7.44 -0.74 -1.33
C LEU A 133 -8.30 -1.98 -1.56
N ARG A 134 -9.03 -2.00 -2.67
CA ARG A 134 -9.67 -3.22 -3.19
C ARG A 134 -8.64 -3.96 -4.02
N VAL A 135 -8.16 -5.09 -3.52
CA VAL A 135 -7.03 -5.82 -4.12
C VAL A 135 -7.50 -7.02 -4.92
N TYR A 136 -6.88 -7.18 -6.10
CA TYR A 136 -7.12 -8.30 -7.00
C TYR A 136 -5.79 -8.99 -7.31
N ARG A 137 -5.77 -10.32 -7.29
CA ARG A 137 -4.59 -11.13 -7.64
C ARG A 137 -4.65 -11.60 -9.07
N LEU A 138 -3.50 -11.57 -9.72
CA LEU A 138 -3.29 -12.31 -10.97
C LEU A 138 -3.36 -13.81 -10.68
N ALA A 139 -4.08 -14.55 -11.52
CA ALA A 139 -4.10 -16.02 -11.47
C ALA A 139 -2.67 -16.59 -11.65
N ILE A 140 -1.89 -15.94 -12.50
CA ILE A 140 -0.47 -16.26 -12.73
C ILE A 140 0.34 -14.97 -12.48
N PRO A 141 1.20 -14.91 -11.44
CA PRO A 141 2.07 -13.77 -11.20
C PRO A 141 2.96 -13.46 -12.40
N LYS A 142 3.17 -12.16 -12.68
CA LYS A 142 4.01 -11.71 -13.78
C LYS A 142 5.41 -11.36 -13.27
N THR A 143 6.43 -12.04 -13.80
CA THR A 143 7.82 -11.68 -13.56
C THR A 143 8.26 -10.63 -14.59
N ILE A 144 8.79 -9.52 -14.12
CA ILE A 144 9.36 -8.44 -14.94
C ILE A 144 10.83 -8.25 -14.60
N LEU A 145 11.62 -7.78 -15.54
CA LEU A 145 13.00 -7.36 -15.27
C LEU A 145 12.98 -6.06 -14.45
N TYR A 146 13.93 -5.93 -13.53
CA TYR A 146 14.15 -4.65 -12.87
C TYR A 146 14.70 -3.65 -13.88
N ASP A 147 14.20 -2.43 -13.83
CA ASP A 147 14.74 -1.29 -14.58
C ASP A 147 15.12 -0.15 -13.65
N SER A 148 16.15 0.59 -13.99
CA SER A 148 16.66 1.72 -13.19
C SER A 148 15.60 2.83 -13.02
N SER A 149 14.65 2.98 -13.95
CA SER A 149 13.54 3.93 -13.85
C SER A 149 12.61 3.62 -12.67
N TYR A 150 12.59 2.37 -12.17
CA TYR A 150 11.83 1.96 -11.00
C TYR A 150 12.51 2.34 -9.68
N GLY A 151 13.79 2.71 -9.72
CA GLY A 151 14.58 3.09 -8.55
C GLY A 151 14.16 4.40 -7.89
N GLY A 152 14.83 4.71 -6.77
CA GLY A 152 14.66 5.94 -6.02
C GLY A 152 13.37 6.01 -5.17
N CYS A 153 13.25 7.11 -4.40
CA CYS A 153 12.15 7.35 -3.45
C CYS A 153 10.90 7.90 -4.14
N LYS A 154 10.36 7.16 -5.09
CA LYS A 154 9.10 7.49 -5.80
C LYS A 154 7.99 6.60 -5.27
N SER A 155 6.80 7.15 -5.06
CA SER A 155 5.60 6.35 -4.77
C SER A 155 5.00 5.74 -6.03
N TRP A 156 5.08 6.44 -7.15
CA TRP A 156 4.46 6.09 -8.41
C TRP A 156 5.51 5.83 -9.47
N ILE A 157 5.31 4.77 -10.24
CA ILE A 157 6.12 4.43 -11.42
C ILE A 157 5.22 3.90 -12.53
N ASP A 158 5.73 3.98 -13.75
CA ASP A 158 5.15 3.29 -14.90
C ASP A 158 6.03 2.09 -15.25
N LEU A 159 5.43 0.94 -15.42
CA LEU A 159 6.11 -0.25 -15.89
C LEU A 159 6.48 -0.05 -17.36
N ILE A 160 7.66 -0.51 -17.77
CA ILE A 160 8.11 -0.40 -19.17
C ILE A 160 7.15 -1.15 -20.08
N GLU A 161 6.75 -2.35 -19.67
CA GLU A 161 5.75 -3.14 -20.38
C GLU A 161 4.45 -3.16 -19.56
N PRO A 162 3.33 -2.74 -20.16
CA PRO A 162 2.02 -2.89 -19.52
C PRO A 162 1.70 -4.36 -19.25
N ILE A 163 1.01 -4.62 -18.14
CA ILE A 163 0.56 -5.97 -17.78
C ILE A 163 -0.96 -6.05 -18.01
N SER A 164 -1.42 -7.16 -18.63
CA SER A 164 -2.84 -7.43 -18.80
C SER A 164 -3.54 -7.59 -17.43
N GLN A 165 -4.75 -7.07 -17.33
CA GLN A 165 -5.64 -7.26 -16.19
C GLN A 165 -6.52 -8.52 -16.33
N ASP A 166 -6.21 -9.40 -17.26
CA ASP A 166 -6.98 -10.62 -17.47
C ASP A 166 -6.85 -11.58 -16.27
N ASN A 167 -7.95 -12.24 -15.95
CA ASN A 167 -8.01 -13.25 -14.88
C ASN A 167 -7.61 -12.71 -13.49
N LEU A 168 -8.03 -11.51 -13.18
CA LEU A 168 -7.93 -10.94 -11.83
C LEU A 168 -8.99 -11.54 -10.92
N ASN A 169 -8.56 -12.01 -9.75
CA ASN A 169 -9.45 -12.54 -8.72
C ASN A 169 -9.40 -11.65 -7.49
N PRO A 170 -10.55 -11.25 -6.92
CA PRO A 170 -10.55 -10.47 -5.69
C PRO A 170 -9.91 -11.28 -4.56
N VAL A 171 -9.10 -10.61 -3.73
CA VAL A 171 -8.36 -11.25 -2.62
C VAL A 171 -9.29 -11.61 -1.47
N ILE A 172 -10.30 -10.80 -1.22
CA ILE A 172 -11.41 -11.02 -0.29
C ILE A 172 -12.72 -10.77 -1.03
N SER A 173 -13.84 -11.26 -0.51
CA SER A 173 -15.15 -11.06 -1.14
C SER A 173 -15.56 -9.57 -1.14
N ASP A 174 -16.52 -9.19 -1.98
CA ASP A 174 -17.02 -7.82 -2.02
C ASP A 174 -17.70 -7.42 -0.71
N ASP A 175 -18.46 -8.33 -0.11
CA ASP A 175 -19.12 -8.10 1.17
C ASP A 175 -18.10 -7.92 2.30
N GLU A 176 -17.09 -8.77 2.37
CA GLU A 176 -16.02 -8.65 3.36
C GLU A 176 -15.25 -7.34 3.21
N TYR A 177 -14.94 -6.95 1.97
CA TYR A 177 -14.29 -5.67 1.70
C TYR A 177 -15.18 -4.49 2.16
N ALA A 178 -16.44 -4.50 1.78
CA ALA A 178 -17.38 -3.43 2.13
C ALA A 178 -17.53 -3.26 3.66
N ILE A 179 -17.64 -4.37 4.39
CA ILE A 179 -17.72 -4.37 5.86
C ILE A 179 -16.45 -3.78 6.47
N GLN A 180 -15.27 -4.21 6.02
CA GLN A 180 -13.99 -3.69 6.52
C GLN A 180 -13.83 -2.21 6.20
N ALA A 181 -14.08 -1.81 4.96
CA ALA A 181 -13.95 -0.44 4.50
C ALA A 181 -14.88 0.51 5.27
N GLN A 182 -16.14 0.11 5.49
CA GLN A 182 -17.09 0.89 6.28
C GLN A 182 -16.64 1.06 7.73
N LYS A 183 -16.16 -0.02 8.38
CA LYS A 183 -15.62 0.04 9.75
C LYS A 183 -14.45 1.01 9.85
N ILE A 184 -13.50 0.92 8.94
CA ILE A 184 -12.31 1.77 8.94
C ILE A 184 -12.68 3.24 8.70
N ALA A 185 -13.55 3.51 7.73
CA ALA A 185 -14.04 4.86 7.45
C ALA A 185 -14.78 5.47 8.66
N ALA A 186 -15.58 4.67 9.37
CA ALA A 186 -16.27 5.11 10.58
C ALA A 186 -15.28 5.47 11.70
N LEU A 187 -14.23 4.67 11.91
CA LEU A 187 -13.18 4.96 12.91
C LEU A 187 -12.41 6.24 12.57
N VAL A 188 -12.11 6.47 11.29
CA VAL A 188 -11.44 7.71 10.86
C VAL A 188 -12.34 8.92 11.01
N SER A 189 -13.65 8.77 10.79
CA SER A 189 -14.61 9.87 10.90
C SER A 189 -15.08 10.14 12.34
N ALA A 190 -14.76 9.26 13.27
CA ALA A 190 -15.15 9.42 14.67
C ALA A 190 -14.48 10.69 15.26
N LYS A 191 -15.30 11.55 15.88
CA LYS A 191 -14.77 12.67 16.68
C LYS A 191 -14.36 12.09 18.03
N PHE A 192 -13.09 11.95 18.23
CA PHE A 192 -12.55 11.70 19.57
C PHE A 192 -12.52 13.05 20.29
N ASN A 193 -13.31 13.21 21.34
CA ASN A 193 -13.27 14.41 22.18
C ASN A 193 -11.92 14.44 22.89
N ASP A 194 -11.11 15.45 22.61
CA ASP A 194 -9.94 15.77 23.41
C ASP A 194 -10.39 15.97 24.86
N LYS A 195 -9.89 15.12 25.75
CA LYS A 195 -10.07 15.26 27.20
C LYS A 195 -8.92 16.03 27.77
#